data_fe82925cdaffb202fc8c6ca1227bf1e6
#
_entry.id   fe82925cdaffb202fc8c6ca1227bf1e6
#
_cell.length_a   1.000
_cell.length_b   1.000
_cell.length_c   1.000
_cell.angle_alpha   90.00
_cell.angle_beta   90.00
_cell.angle_gamma   90.00
#
_symmetry.space_group_name_H-M   'P 1'
#
loop_
_entity.id
_entity.type
_entity.pdbx_description
1 polymer ?
#
loop_
_entity_poly.entity_id
_entity_poly.type
_entity_poly.pdbx_seq_one_letter_code
_entity_poly.pdbx_strand_id
1 'polypeptide(L)'
;LTVVGLAAAVLLLVTASAALRPGFGHGIDVSDEGLYLVAADAPSPRYNYVGLWGVYLHPLFALVSYDIAHYRLIGAVLLALAAWAAARGMGTLLRGWSADGVGPGRGTQALLDLVAVTASLAYYGLYLITPSYNWLALLGALLVTAGLMPLLVPPRSRRRTWVSAGVLALGCFVGFMGRPTAGVGLALGSLLMLLLVSQRSWRERRFATLVVVAVGLALVGAHLLLVLGPSDTVDAFRRTAYFATEDLTSHTFGDLVAQSLAQLSALPARVQKVAGWSPLLGLLVLLAAFLPRRRRPVAVTGITAAALAIVGAVVWQRHGFGGGALFTTTLPYAGYALLITALGAALGAQAIARVPDLGVVVARDDLGDELRSRPSWRWFAVASSLVVSAMLYAFSSNNGFVQQQAGAFVLLVLATVALALAATDTRGALVVLVVVAIVAGVGVTSSLRAGEARGYRTAPPDQSVVEATVSHRGATILVGPEYAAFYRDLDSAASAAGFTVGTPVIDLTPFSPGVGYALGAEPPTTLMLGFSPPVARWALDQQDQAAWHGAWLLLAPGSTRGIDPTKVVGAVGRSFPADYERVASLVWPWATQTFELWRPKAP
;
A
#
# COMPACT_ATOMS: atom_id res chain seq x y z
N LEU A 1 15.29 -27.43 11.14
CA LEU A 1 14.10 -26.60 10.88
C LEU A 1 14.47 -25.25 10.28
N THR A 2 15.40 -24.52 10.87
CA THR A 2 15.83 -23.18 10.40
C THR A 2 16.33 -23.20 8.96
N VAL A 3 17.18 -24.17 8.59
CA VAL A 3 17.72 -24.29 7.23
C VAL A 3 16.60 -24.58 6.22
N VAL A 4 15.70 -25.50 6.53
CA VAL A 4 14.56 -25.84 5.68
C VAL A 4 13.62 -24.64 5.53
N GLY A 5 13.33 -23.93 6.64
CA GLY A 5 12.52 -22.73 6.62
C GLY A 5 13.11 -21.59 5.79
N LEU A 6 14.44 -21.38 5.89
CA LEU A 6 15.15 -20.40 5.07
C LEU A 6 15.13 -20.76 3.59
N ALA A 7 15.40 -22.04 3.25
CA ALA A 7 15.34 -22.49 1.88
C ALA A 7 13.93 -22.32 1.26
N ALA A 8 12.89 -22.68 2.01
CA ALA A 8 11.51 -22.46 1.58
C ALA A 8 11.19 -20.97 1.38
N ALA A 9 11.58 -20.10 2.32
CA ALA A 9 11.33 -18.66 2.24
C ALA A 9 12.09 -18.01 1.08
N VAL A 10 13.34 -18.43 0.80
CA VAL A 10 14.10 -17.97 -0.37
C VAL A 10 13.41 -18.42 -1.66
N LEU A 11 13.01 -19.68 -1.75
CA LEU A 11 12.29 -20.19 -2.93
C LEU A 11 11.00 -19.39 -3.19
N LEU A 12 10.22 -19.11 -2.15
CA LEU A 12 8.99 -18.33 -2.24
C LEU A 12 9.24 -16.88 -2.65
N LEU A 13 10.29 -16.25 -2.13
CA LEU A 13 10.69 -14.91 -2.56
C LEU A 13 11.11 -14.91 -4.04
N VAL A 14 11.90 -15.89 -4.47
CA VAL A 14 12.32 -16.02 -5.87
C VAL A 14 11.12 -16.23 -6.78
N THR A 15 10.17 -17.09 -6.42
CA THR A 15 8.95 -17.33 -7.21
C THR A 15 8.03 -16.12 -7.28
N ALA A 16 7.86 -15.39 -6.17
CA ALA A 16 7.10 -14.14 -6.14
C ALA A 16 7.77 -13.05 -7.00
N SER A 17 9.10 -12.91 -6.89
CA SER A 17 9.87 -11.96 -7.71
C SER A 17 9.82 -12.31 -9.21
N ALA A 18 9.86 -13.60 -9.54
CA ALA A 18 9.71 -14.06 -10.92
C ALA A 18 8.33 -13.76 -11.50
N ALA A 19 7.26 -13.88 -10.70
CA ALA A 19 5.91 -13.50 -11.09
C ALA A 19 5.72 -11.98 -11.26
N LEU A 20 6.50 -11.16 -10.54
CA LEU A 20 6.44 -9.70 -10.65
C LEU A 20 7.27 -9.16 -11.83
N ARG A 21 8.36 -9.84 -12.18
CA ARG A 21 9.37 -9.39 -13.14
C ARG A 21 8.78 -8.94 -14.49
N PRO A 22 7.86 -9.68 -15.13
CA PRO A 22 7.31 -9.25 -16.42
C PRO A 22 6.66 -7.88 -16.35
N GLY A 23 5.96 -7.57 -15.27
CA GLY A 23 5.26 -6.30 -15.10
C GLY A 23 6.15 -5.07 -15.11
N PHE A 24 7.44 -5.17 -14.86
CA PHE A 24 8.32 -4.00 -14.95
C PHE A 24 8.39 -3.45 -16.36
N GLY A 25 8.54 -4.32 -17.36
CA GLY A 25 8.70 -3.94 -18.77
C GLY A 25 7.45 -4.09 -19.63
N HIS A 26 6.30 -4.52 -19.08
CA HIS A 26 5.11 -4.82 -19.88
C HIS A 26 3.90 -4.04 -19.42
N GLY A 27 3.11 -3.58 -20.37
CA GLY A 27 1.85 -2.90 -20.18
C GLY A 27 1.97 -1.51 -19.55
N ILE A 28 1.04 -0.64 -19.87
CA ILE A 28 0.88 0.68 -19.26
C ILE A 28 -0.62 1.01 -19.19
N ASP A 29 -1.06 1.48 -18.03
CA ASP A 29 -2.43 1.94 -17.84
C ASP A 29 -2.52 3.46 -18.04
N VAL A 30 -3.44 3.90 -18.89
CA VAL A 30 -3.64 5.34 -19.13
C VAL A 30 -4.37 6.05 -18.01
N SER A 31 -4.98 5.33 -17.07
CA SER A 31 -5.75 5.92 -15.97
C SER A 31 -4.87 6.16 -14.73
N ASP A 32 -4.91 5.26 -13.76
CA ASP A 32 -4.20 5.43 -12.49
C ASP A 32 -2.68 5.54 -12.67
N GLU A 33 -2.09 4.69 -13.50
CA GLU A 33 -0.65 4.75 -13.75
C GLU A 33 -0.27 6.01 -14.54
N GLY A 34 -1.09 6.39 -15.53
CA GLY A 34 -0.93 7.65 -16.24
C GLY A 34 -0.89 8.85 -15.29
N LEU A 35 -1.79 8.89 -14.29
CA LEU A 35 -1.77 9.90 -13.24
C LEU A 35 -0.45 9.90 -12.46
N TYR A 36 0.06 8.71 -12.11
CA TYR A 36 1.30 8.59 -11.33
C TYR A 36 2.51 9.06 -12.13
N LEU A 37 2.55 8.74 -13.41
CA LEU A 37 3.63 9.13 -14.32
C LEU A 37 3.63 10.64 -14.57
N VAL A 38 2.46 11.24 -14.89
CA VAL A 38 2.36 12.71 -15.07
C VAL A 38 2.81 13.44 -13.81
N ALA A 39 2.32 13.03 -12.64
CA ALA A 39 2.65 13.70 -11.40
C ALA A 39 4.13 13.54 -11.00
N ALA A 40 4.76 12.40 -11.34
CA ALA A 40 6.19 12.18 -11.08
C ALA A 40 7.08 12.84 -12.15
N ASP A 41 6.64 12.94 -13.39
CA ASP A 41 7.42 13.57 -14.48
C ASP A 41 7.45 15.10 -14.36
N ALA A 42 6.27 15.71 -14.16
CA ALA A 42 6.10 17.15 -14.09
C ALA A 42 5.30 17.54 -12.83
N PRO A 43 5.89 17.42 -11.62
CA PRO A 43 5.18 17.74 -10.38
C PRO A 43 4.81 19.21 -10.34
N SER A 44 3.52 19.50 -10.11
CA SER A 44 3.00 20.86 -10.08
C SER A 44 2.12 21.09 -8.85
N PRO A 45 2.24 22.26 -8.18
CA PRO A 45 1.29 22.69 -7.15
C PRO A 45 -0.16 22.74 -7.65
N ARG A 46 -0.36 22.90 -8.95
CA ARG A 46 -1.70 22.92 -9.59
C ARG A 46 -2.46 21.59 -9.44
N TYR A 47 -1.76 20.48 -9.13
CA TYR A 47 -2.39 19.16 -8.95
C TYR A 47 -3.05 18.95 -7.57
N ASN A 48 -3.11 19.99 -6.74
CA ASN A 48 -4.13 20.24 -5.72
C ASN A 48 -4.14 19.44 -4.42
N TYR A 49 -3.06 18.75 -4.07
CA TYR A 49 -3.00 18.05 -2.78
C TYR A 49 -1.91 18.64 -1.89
N VAL A 50 -2.22 18.82 -0.60
CA VAL A 50 -1.21 19.20 0.42
C VAL A 50 0.01 18.27 0.35
N GLY A 51 -0.19 16.99 0.06
CA GLY A 51 0.87 16.00 -0.01
C GLY A 51 1.86 16.21 -1.15
N LEU A 52 1.46 16.75 -2.30
CA LEU A 52 2.26 16.87 -3.53
C LEU A 52 3.21 15.67 -3.75
N TRP A 53 2.68 14.47 -3.61
CA TRP A 53 3.44 13.23 -3.63
C TRP A 53 4.35 13.07 -4.87
N GLY A 54 3.97 13.64 -6.00
CA GLY A 54 4.77 13.65 -7.24
C GLY A 54 6.13 14.28 -7.06
N VAL A 55 6.25 15.37 -6.26
CA VAL A 55 7.52 16.03 -5.95
C VAL A 55 8.53 15.08 -5.31
N TYR A 56 8.05 14.17 -4.46
CA TYR A 56 8.90 13.19 -3.77
C TYR A 56 9.23 11.97 -4.63
N LEU A 57 8.43 11.68 -5.63
CA LEU A 57 8.67 10.60 -6.59
C LEU A 57 9.49 11.04 -7.80
N HIS A 58 9.44 12.33 -8.15
CA HIS A 58 10.21 12.90 -9.26
C HIS A 58 11.71 12.59 -9.22
N PRO A 59 12.43 12.76 -8.09
CA PRO A 59 13.86 12.45 -8.05
C PRO A 59 14.17 10.98 -8.36
N LEU A 60 13.29 10.05 -7.98
CA LEU A 60 13.46 8.63 -8.29
C LEU A 60 13.24 8.36 -9.79
N PHE A 61 12.27 9.05 -10.39
CA PHE A 61 11.99 8.91 -11.81
C PHE A 61 13.08 9.55 -12.66
N ALA A 62 13.56 10.73 -12.27
CA ALA A 62 14.68 11.40 -12.92
C ALA A 62 16.00 10.61 -12.80
N LEU A 63 16.26 9.95 -11.65
CA LEU A 63 17.44 9.11 -11.43
C LEU A 63 17.57 7.97 -12.46
N VAL A 64 16.45 7.46 -12.94
CA VAL A 64 16.42 6.42 -13.98
C VAL A 64 16.14 7.01 -15.37
N SER A 65 16.41 8.29 -15.58
CA SER A 65 16.24 8.99 -16.87
C SER A 65 14.81 8.85 -17.43
N TYR A 66 13.83 8.83 -16.54
CA TYR A 66 12.40 8.67 -16.85
C TYR A 66 12.05 7.34 -17.55
N ASP A 67 12.87 6.32 -17.38
CA ASP A 67 12.56 4.96 -17.81
C ASP A 67 11.54 4.31 -16.87
N ILE A 68 10.39 3.91 -17.42
CA ILE A 68 9.25 3.39 -16.65
C ILE A 68 9.59 2.03 -16.01
N ALA A 69 10.29 1.16 -16.74
CA ALA A 69 10.62 -0.18 -16.25
C ALA A 69 11.59 -0.11 -15.05
N HIS A 70 12.63 0.72 -15.15
CA HIS A 70 13.57 0.95 -14.05
C HIS A 70 12.93 1.68 -12.89
N TYR A 71 11.99 2.60 -13.14
CA TYR A 71 11.24 3.29 -12.08
C TYR A 71 10.37 2.34 -11.26
N ARG A 72 9.67 1.42 -11.92
CA ARG A 72 8.90 0.35 -11.28
C ARG A 72 9.82 -0.56 -10.46
N LEU A 73 10.97 -0.96 -11.01
CA LEU A 73 11.96 -1.79 -10.32
C LEU A 73 12.51 -1.12 -9.05
N ILE A 74 12.94 0.15 -9.15
CA ILE A 74 13.39 0.92 -7.98
C ILE A 74 12.30 0.99 -6.91
N GLY A 75 11.05 1.22 -7.31
CA GLY A 75 9.91 1.21 -6.39
C GLY A 75 9.78 -0.11 -5.63
N ALA A 76 9.90 -1.24 -6.33
CA ALA A 76 9.85 -2.57 -5.72
C ALA A 76 11.02 -2.82 -4.75
N VAL A 77 12.22 -2.43 -5.13
CA VAL A 77 13.42 -2.57 -4.27
C VAL A 77 13.30 -1.72 -3.00
N LEU A 78 12.87 -0.47 -3.10
CA LEU A 78 12.71 0.41 -1.94
C LEU A 78 11.63 -0.09 -0.98
N LEU A 79 10.52 -0.63 -1.50
CA LEU A 79 9.48 -1.22 -0.67
C LEU A 79 9.99 -2.48 0.05
N ALA A 80 10.74 -3.33 -0.63
CA ALA A 80 11.38 -4.51 -0.05
C ALA A 80 12.39 -4.14 1.06
N LEU A 81 13.20 -3.10 0.84
CA LEU A 81 14.13 -2.58 1.84
C LEU A 81 13.41 -2.02 3.07
N ALA A 82 12.29 -1.31 2.88
CA ALA A 82 11.47 -0.81 4.00
C ALA A 82 10.83 -1.96 4.80
N ALA A 83 10.34 -2.99 4.12
CA ALA A 83 9.81 -4.20 4.76
C ALA A 83 10.90 -4.96 5.54
N TRP A 84 12.10 -5.08 4.97
CA TRP A 84 13.26 -5.61 5.68
C TRP A 84 13.60 -4.78 6.91
N ALA A 85 13.62 -3.46 6.82
CA ALA A 85 13.86 -2.57 7.96
C ALA A 85 12.78 -2.72 9.05
N ALA A 86 11.51 -2.88 8.67
CA ALA A 86 10.41 -3.15 9.60
C ALA A 86 10.61 -4.50 10.32
N ALA A 87 11.02 -5.56 9.61
CA ALA A 87 11.36 -6.85 10.18
C ALA A 87 12.55 -6.77 11.17
N ARG A 88 13.57 -5.96 10.86
CA ARG A 88 14.70 -5.68 11.77
C ARG A 88 14.25 -4.92 13.02
N GLY A 89 13.34 -3.97 12.87
CA GLY A 89 12.69 -3.29 13.99
C GLY A 89 11.95 -4.29 14.89
N MET A 90 11.14 -5.16 14.32
CA MET A 90 10.44 -6.23 15.02
C MET A 90 11.42 -7.18 15.71
N GLY A 91 12.50 -7.61 15.06
CA GLY A 91 13.52 -8.43 15.67
C GLY A 91 14.25 -7.75 16.85
N THR A 92 14.34 -6.41 16.83
CA THR A 92 14.87 -5.65 17.97
C THR A 92 13.88 -5.67 19.14
N LEU A 93 12.59 -5.53 18.88
CA LEU A 93 11.53 -5.67 19.87
C LEU A 93 11.54 -7.07 20.49
N LEU A 94 11.64 -8.12 19.67
CA LEU A 94 11.71 -9.51 20.11
C LEU A 94 12.87 -9.73 21.07
N ARG A 95 14.06 -9.25 20.76
CA ARG A 95 15.24 -9.33 21.66
C ARG A 95 15.06 -8.58 22.97
N GLY A 96 14.37 -7.46 22.94
CA GLY A 96 14.16 -6.63 24.13
C GLY A 96 13.06 -7.15 25.06
N TRP A 97 12.14 -7.94 24.54
CA TRP A 97 11.01 -8.49 25.31
C TRP A 97 11.14 -9.99 25.60
N SER A 98 12.21 -10.63 25.15
CA SER A 98 12.52 -12.01 25.53
C SER A 98 12.92 -12.07 27.01
N ALA A 99 12.35 -13.00 27.77
CA ALA A 99 12.57 -13.14 29.21
C ALA A 99 14.02 -13.51 29.55
N ASP A 100 14.66 -14.25 28.66
CA ASP A 100 16.06 -14.70 28.78
C ASP A 100 17.08 -13.71 28.19
N GLY A 101 16.63 -12.57 27.63
CA GLY A 101 17.47 -11.63 26.89
C GLY A 101 18.06 -12.21 25.59
N VAL A 102 17.79 -13.47 25.29
CA VAL A 102 18.22 -14.18 24.09
C VAL A 102 17.17 -13.95 23.02
N GLY A 103 17.39 -12.98 22.17
CA GLY A 103 16.51 -12.70 21.06
C GLY A 103 16.58 -13.76 19.96
N PRO A 104 15.80 -13.57 18.87
CA PRO A 104 15.82 -14.49 17.75
C PRO A 104 17.26 -14.66 17.24
N GLY A 105 17.69 -15.90 17.11
CA GLY A 105 18.97 -16.24 16.49
C GLY A 105 19.06 -15.69 15.06
N ARG A 106 20.26 -15.64 14.51
CA ARG A 106 20.50 -15.10 13.15
C ARG A 106 19.58 -15.73 12.09
N GLY A 107 19.35 -17.04 12.17
CA GLY A 107 18.46 -17.73 11.23
C GLY A 107 16.98 -17.35 11.36
N THR A 108 16.48 -17.22 12.58
CA THR A 108 15.09 -16.76 12.85
C THR A 108 14.89 -15.33 12.36
N GLN A 109 15.88 -14.45 12.58
CA GLN A 109 15.85 -13.08 12.08
C GLN A 109 15.85 -13.06 10.54
N ALA A 110 16.70 -13.84 9.89
CA ALA A 110 16.75 -13.93 8.45
C ALA A 110 15.43 -14.45 7.86
N LEU A 111 14.78 -15.41 8.53
CA LEU A 111 13.47 -15.90 8.15
C LEU A 111 12.40 -14.80 8.26
N LEU A 112 12.40 -14.04 9.36
CA LEU A 112 11.49 -12.91 9.54
C LEU A 112 11.69 -11.83 8.45
N ASP A 113 12.95 -11.54 8.11
CA ASP A 113 13.30 -10.60 7.05
C ASP A 113 12.74 -11.07 5.69
N LEU A 114 12.94 -12.34 5.33
CA LEU A 114 12.43 -12.92 4.07
C LEU A 114 10.91 -12.93 4.03
N VAL A 115 10.25 -13.27 5.13
CA VAL A 115 8.78 -13.25 5.25
C VAL A 115 8.24 -11.84 5.00
N ALA A 116 8.81 -10.83 5.65
CA ALA A 116 8.36 -9.46 5.50
C ALA A 116 8.59 -8.93 4.07
N VAL A 117 9.76 -9.20 3.49
CA VAL A 117 10.07 -8.82 2.11
C VAL A 117 9.09 -9.49 1.15
N THR A 118 8.89 -10.81 1.26
CA THR A 118 7.94 -11.53 0.39
C THR A 118 6.52 -10.99 0.55
N ALA A 119 6.07 -10.77 1.80
CA ALA A 119 4.73 -10.26 2.08
C ALA A 119 4.52 -8.82 1.55
N SER A 120 5.57 -8.00 1.46
CA SER A 120 5.47 -6.64 0.92
C SER A 120 5.17 -6.62 -0.59
N LEU A 121 5.55 -7.68 -1.32
CA LEU A 121 5.25 -7.81 -2.75
C LEU A 121 3.76 -7.99 -3.02
N ALA A 122 2.94 -8.29 -2.00
CA ALA A 122 1.48 -8.30 -2.10
C ALA A 122 0.91 -6.95 -2.59
N TYR A 123 1.62 -5.84 -2.35
CA TYR A 123 1.26 -4.51 -2.87
C TYR A 123 1.02 -4.53 -4.39
N TYR A 124 1.80 -5.33 -5.10
CA TYR A 124 1.76 -5.43 -6.56
C TYR A 124 0.74 -6.46 -7.08
N GLY A 125 -0.09 -7.03 -6.22
CA GLY A 125 -1.08 -8.05 -6.60
C GLY A 125 -2.14 -7.59 -7.61
N LEU A 126 -2.40 -6.28 -7.71
CA LEU A 126 -3.25 -5.70 -8.77
C LEU A 126 -2.48 -5.43 -10.07
N TYR A 127 -1.19 -5.69 -10.10
CA TYR A 127 -0.31 -5.44 -11.23
C TYR A 127 -0.23 -3.95 -11.66
N LEU A 128 -0.52 -3.05 -10.74
CA LEU A 128 -0.27 -1.61 -10.86
C LEU A 128 1.04 -1.30 -10.15
N ILE A 129 2.15 -1.35 -10.91
CA ILE A 129 3.50 -1.52 -10.35
C ILE A 129 4.19 -0.17 -10.11
N THR A 130 3.77 0.88 -10.77
CA THR A 130 4.40 2.21 -10.68
C THR A 130 4.25 2.81 -9.29
N PRO A 131 5.33 3.37 -8.71
CA PRO A 131 5.26 4.10 -7.45
C PRO A 131 4.22 5.22 -7.49
N SER A 132 3.43 5.33 -6.40
CA SER A 132 2.27 6.21 -6.33
C SER A 132 2.09 6.77 -4.91
N TYR A 133 1.07 7.58 -4.70
CA TYR A 133 0.68 8.02 -3.36
C TYR A 133 0.32 6.83 -2.44
N ASN A 134 -0.26 5.76 -2.98
CA ASN A 134 -0.51 4.52 -2.24
C ASN A 134 0.78 3.83 -1.83
N TRP A 135 1.77 3.81 -2.74
CA TRP A 135 3.09 3.27 -2.49
C TRP A 135 3.81 4.05 -1.39
N LEU A 136 3.77 5.40 -1.41
CA LEU A 136 4.32 6.25 -0.35
C LEU A 136 3.63 6.00 1.01
N ALA A 137 2.32 5.84 1.02
CA ALA A 137 1.58 5.55 2.25
C ALA A 137 2.03 4.22 2.90
N LEU A 138 2.21 3.17 2.09
CA LEU A 138 2.74 1.88 2.59
C LEU A 138 4.21 1.99 3.02
N LEU A 139 5.04 2.65 2.21
CA LEU A 139 6.44 2.92 2.56
C LEU A 139 6.52 3.63 3.91
N GLY A 140 5.69 4.65 4.12
CA GLY A 140 5.57 5.39 5.38
C GLY A 140 5.21 4.46 6.55
N ALA A 141 4.21 3.59 6.40
CA ALA A 141 3.79 2.65 7.45
C ALA A 141 4.90 1.63 7.81
N LEU A 142 5.67 1.17 6.82
CA LEU A 142 6.81 0.29 7.05
C LEU A 142 7.96 1.00 7.76
N LEU A 143 8.28 2.24 7.38
CA LEU A 143 9.27 3.06 8.07
C LEU A 143 8.83 3.39 9.51
N VAL A 144 7.55 3.69 9.72
CA VAL A 144 6.97 3.85 11.07
C VAL A 144 7.21 2.59 11.89
N THR A 145 6.92 1.41 11.35
CA THR A 145 7.17 0.12 12.02
C THR A 145 8.66 -0.05 12.33
N ALA A 146 9.54 0.23 11.37
CA ALA A 146 10.99 0.13 11.54
C ALA A 146 11.53 1.05 12.66
N GLY A 147 11.00 2.26 12.76
CA GLY A 147 11.40 3.25 13.77
C GLY A 147 10.76 3.02 15.13
N LEU A 148 9.46 2.68 15.16
CA LEU A 148 8.69 2.53 16.41
C LEU A 148 9.15 1.31 17.23
N MET A 149 9.30 0.14 16.60
CA MET A 149 9.58 -1.11 17.34
C MET A 149 10.83 -1.03 18.21
N PRO A 150 11.98 -0.47 17.76
CA PRO A 150 13.15 -0.28 18.63
C PRO A 150 12.92 0.76 19.75
N LEU A 151 11.97 1.68 19.59
CA LEU A 151 11.64 2.67 20.61
C LEU A 151 10.76 2.10 21.74
N LEU A 152 10.15 0.95 21.56
CA LEU A 152 9.35 0.28 22.59
C LEU A 152 10.21 -0.46 23.63
N VAL A 153 11.50 -0.69 23.37
CA VAL A 153 12.43 -1.36 24.26
C VAL A 153 13.43 -0.38 24.90
N PRO A 154 14.05 -0.73 26.03
CA PRO A 154 15.09 0.09 26.65
C PRO A 154 16.20 0.44 25.66
N PRO A 155 16.75 1.66 25.71
CA PRO A 155 17.74 2.12 24.75
C PRO A 155 19.09 1.44 24.99
N ARG A 156 19.71 0.93 23.92
CA ARG A 156 21.09 0.45 23.94
C ARG A 156 22.11 1.59 23.80
N SER A 157 21.71 2.69 23.17
CA SER A 157 22.51 3.91 23.05
C SER A 157 21.64 5.10 22.64
N ARG A 158 22.09 6.32 22.98
CA ARG A 158 21.41 7.57 22.60
C ARG A 158 21.35 7.73 21.06
N ARG A 159 22.42 7.37 20.34
CA ARG A 159 22.46 7.42 18.87
C ARG A 159 21.36 6.56 18.24
N ARG A 160 21.14 5.34 18.74
CA ARG A 160 20.06 4.46 18.23
C ARG A 160 18.69 5.06 18.48
N THR A 161 18.48 5.73 19.62
CA THR A 161 17.22 6.43 19.89
C THR A 161 16.98 7.53 18.86
N TRP A 162 17.98 8.37 18.56
CA TRP A 162 17.88 9.41 17.53
C TRP A 162 17.55 8.82 16.15
N VAL A 163 18.28 7.81 15.71
CA VAL A 163 18.04 7.15 14.42
C VAL A 163 16.63 6.58 14.34
N SER A 164 16.19 5.83 15.36
CA SER A 164 14.87 5.23 15.36
C SER A 164 13.75 6.29 15.39
N ALA A 165 13.91 7.37 16.17
CA ALA A 165 12.97 8.47 16.21
C ALA A 165 12.93 9.25 14.88
N GLY A 166 14.08 9.47 14.25
CA GLY A 166 14.18 10.06 12.92
C GLY A 166 13.51 9.22 11.83
N VAL A 167 13.75 7.90 11.85
CA VAL A 167 13.07 6.97 10.90
C VAL A 167 11.57 6.95 11.12
N LEU A 168 11.10 6.97 12.39
CA LEU A 168 9.69 7.07 12.72
C LEU A 168 9.07 8.38 12.19
N ALA A 169 9.72 9.52 12.44
CA ALA A 169 9.25 10.82 11.97
C ALA A 169 9.22 10.89 10.43
N LEU A 170 10.27 10.37 9.77
CA LEU A 170 10.32 10.26 8.31
C LEU A 170 9.18 9.36 7.79
N GLY A 171 8.91 8.25 8.44
CA GLY A 171 7.80 7.35 8.07
C GLY A 171 6.45 8.04 8.17
N CYS A 172 6.20 8.81 9.25
CA CYS A 172 4.97 9.60 9.39
C CYS A 172 4.87 10.68 8.29
N PHE A 173 5.97 11.36 7.98
CA PHE A 173 6.03 12.35 6.91
C PHE A 173 5.77 11.75 5.53
N VAL A 174 6.45 10.66 5.18
CA VAL A 174 6.24 9.95 3.89
C VAL A 174 4.80 9.43 3.78
N GLY A 175 4.24 8.89 4.88
CA GLY A 175 2.84 8.50 4.94
C GLY A 175 1.89 9.67 4.72
N PHE A 176 2.20 10.85 5.29
CA PHE A 176 1.44 12.08 5.09
C PHE A 176 1.52 12.58 3.64
N MET A 177 2.69 12.53 3.01
CA MET A 177 2.84 12.90 1.59
C MET A 177 2.06 11.97 0.67
N GLY A 178 2.00 10.68 0.99
CA GLY A 178 1.17 9.73 0.26
C GLY A 178 -0.32 9.94 0.52
N ARG A 179 -0.71 9.91 1.79
CA ARG A 179 -2.10 10.08 2.27
C ARG A 179 -2.10 10.84 3.59
N PRO A 180 -2.53 12.11 3.62
CA PRO A 180 -2.48 12.93 4.83
C PRO A 180 -3.18 12.29 6.04
N THR A 181 -4.33 11.68 5.84
CA THR A 181 -5.08 10.96 6.88
C THR A 181 -4.29 9.78 7.47
N ALA A 182 -3.62 9.01 6.61
CA ALA A 182 -2.78 7.89 7.04
C ALA A 182 -1.57 8.41 7.85
N GLY A 183 -0.87 9.42 7.35
CA GLY A 183 0.30 9.99 8.02
C GLY A 183 0.00 10.55 9.41
N VAL A 184 -1.10 11.29 9.55
CA VAL A 184 -1.57 11.81 10.85
C VAL A 184 -1.93 10.66 11.79
N GLY A 185 -2.70 9.68 11.30
CA GLY A 185 -3.09 8.50 12.09
C GLY A 185 -1.88 7.69 12.56
N LEU A 186 -0.89 7.47 11.68
CA LEU A 186 0.37 6.80 12.02
C LEU A 186 1.17 7.56 13.07
N ALA A 187 1.23 8.90 12.99
CA ALA A 187 1.90 9.73 13.97
C ALA A 187 1.23 9.63 15.35
N LEU A 188 -0.10 9.83 15.40
CA LEU A 188 -0.86 9.75 16.66
C LEU A 188 -0.79 8.35 17.28
N GLY A 189 -0.99 7.29 16.48
CA GLY A 189 -0.87 5.91 16.94
C GLY A 189 0.52 5.58 17.48
N SER A 190 1.57 6.05 16.81
CA SER A 190 2.95 5.85 17.25
C SER A 190 3.27 6.58 18.56
N LEU A 191 2.81 7.82 18.72
CA LEU A 191 2.96 8.58 19.96
C LEU A 191 2.25 7.88 21.13
N LEU A 192 1.04 7.39 20.90
CA LEU A 192 0.28 6.62 21.88
C LEU A 192 1.03 5.35 22.28
N MET A 193 1.57 4.61 21.32
CA MET A 193 2.40 3.41 21.59
C MET A 193 3.65 3.74 22.38
N LEU A 194 4.35 4.84 22.08
CA LEU A 194 5.53 5.28 22.83
C LEU A 194 5.18 5.61 24.28
N LEU A 195 4.05 6.28 24.50
CA LEU A 195 3.65 6.72 25.83
C LEU A 195 3.14 5.55 26.69
N LEU A 196 2.34 4.64 26.13
CA LEU A 196 1.62 3.61 26.88
C LEU A 196 2.35 2.26 26.92
N VAL A 197 2.99 1.85 25.82
CA VAL A 197 3.49 0.47 25.64
C VAL A 197 5.01 0.37 25.87
N SER A 198 5.76 1.43 25.63
CA SER A 198 7.22 1.44 25.72
C SER A 198 7.71 1.07 27.14
N GLN A 199 8.77 0.25 27.22
CA GLN A 199 9.47 -0.12 28.46
C GLN A 199 10.51 0.93 28.92
N ARG A 200 10.66 2.01 28.16
CA ARG A 200 11.60 3.10 28.49
C ARG A 200 11.15 3.86 29.72
N SER A 201 12.09 4.45 30.44
CA SER A 201 11.79 5.43 31.49
C SER A 201 10.97 6.60 30.95
N TRP A 202 10.20 7.27 31.82
CA TRP A 202 9.39 8.43 31.41
C TRP A 202 10.22 9.53 30.73
N ARG A 203 11.43 9.80 31.22
CA ARG A 203 12.36 10.78 30.62
C ARG A 203 12.74 10.39 29.19
N GLU A 204 13.04 9.13 28.94
CA GLU A 204 13.41 8.61 27.63
C GLU A 204 12.24 8.59 26.66
N ARG A 205 11.01 8.28 27.14
CA ARG A 205 9.78 8.37 26.33
C ARG A 205 9.55 9.79 25.89
N ARG A 206 9.58 10.76 26.83
CA ARG A 206 9.44 12.18 26.52
C ARG A 206 10.49 12.65 25.51
N PHE A 207 11.73 12.27 25.71
CA PHE A 207 12.81 12.61 24.79
C PHE A 207 12.55 12.05 23.38
N ALA A 208 12.23 10.77 23.26
CA ALA A 208 11.92 10.16 21.96
C ALA A 208 10.71 10.83 21.29
N THR A 209 9.64 11.11 22.05
CA THR A 209 8.46 11.81 21.59
C THR A 209 8.79 13.21 21.07
N LEU A 210 9.58 13.98 21.84
CA LEU A 210 10.01 15.33 21.42
C LEU A 210 10.82 15.29 20.13
N VAL A 211 11.72 14.31 19.97
CA VAL A 211 12.49 14.15 18.73
C VAL A 211 11.58 13.82 17.55
N VAL A 212 10.64 12.88 17.72
CA VAL A 212 9.68 12.52 16.64
C VAL A 212 8.86 13.73 16.24
N VAL A 213 8.32 14.46 17.20
CA VAL A 213 7.50 15.65 16.93
C VAL A 213 8.32 16.76 16.28
N ALA A 214 9.52 17.07 16.83
CA ALA A 214 10.38 18.13 16.30
C ALA A 214 10.83 17.83 14.85
N VAL A 215 11.29 16.60 14.58
CA VAL A 215 11.70 16.19 13.23
C VAL A 215 10.49 16.16 12.29
N GLY A 216 9.35 15.62 12.73
CA GLY A 216 8.12 15.59 11.94
C GLY A 216 7.63 16.99 11.56
N LEU A 217 7.58 17.92 12.54
CA LEU A 217 7.20 19.31 12.29
C LEU A 217 8.22 20.03 11.38
N ALA A 218 9.52 19.75 11.55
CA ALA A 218 10.55 20.31 10.68
C ALA A 218 10.38 19.84 9.22
N LEU A 219 10.10 18.55 9.00
CA LEU A 219 9.87 18.00 7.66
C LEU A 219 8.59 18.57 7.03
N VAL A 220 7.49 18.62 7.78
CA VAL A 220 6.22 19.21 7.30
C VAL A 220 6.41 20.71 7.06
N GLY A 221 7.04 21.43 7.98
CA GLY A 221 7.34 22.87 7.83
C GLY A 221 8.21 23.15 6.61
N ALA A 222 9.25 22.34 6.39
CA ALA A 222 10.09 22.46 5.19
C ALA A 222 9.27 22.23 3.90
N HIS A 223 8.38 21.22 3.90
CA HIS A 223 7.47 21.00 2.77
C HIS A 223 6.56 22.21 2.51
N LEU A 224 5.90 22.71 3.54
CA LEU A 224 4.97 23.84 3.39
C LEU A 224 5.67 25.13 2.97
N LEU A 225 6.88 25.38 3.46
CA LEU A 225 7.63 26.62 3.17
C LEU A 225 8.44 26.56 1.89
N LEU A 226 9.09 25.42 1.58
CA LEU A 226 10.06 25.30 0.49
C LEU A 226 9.47 24.66 -0.76
N VAL A 227 8.45 23.79 -0.63
CA VAL A 227 7.85 23.09 -1.77
C VAL A 227 6.55 23.75 -2.21
N LEU A 228 5.65 24.03 -1.28
CA LEU A 228 4.39 24.72 -1.60
C LEU A 228 4.56 26.24 -1.66
N GLY A 229 5.33 26.80 -0.75
CA GLY A 229 5.35 28.24 -0.50
C GLY A 229 4.20 28.71 0.42
N PRO A 230 4.38 29.86 1.10
CA PRO A 230 3.38 30.36 2.06
C PRO A 230 2.02 30.69 1.43
N SER A 231 1.99 31.26 0.23
CA SER A 231 0.77 31.60 -0.51
C SER A 231 -0.03 30.37 -0.88
N ASP A 232 0.64 29.37 -1.47
CA ASP A 232 -0.02 28.19 -2.00
C ASP A 232 -0.41 27.18 -0.91
N THR A 233 0.24 27.26 0.27
CA THR A 233 -0.07 26.42 1.42
C THR A 233 -1.54 26.57 1.86
N VAL A 234 -2.03 27.80 2.01
CA VAL A 234 -3.42 28.06 2.43
C VAL A 234 -4.40 27.52 1.38
N ASP A 235 -4.10 27.74 0.11
CA ASP A 235 -4.94 27.27 -0.98
C ASP A 235 -4.90 25.75 -1.12
N ALA A 236 -3.74 25.12 -0.94
CA ALA A 236 -3.62 23.67 -0.94
C ALA A 236 -4.44 23.02 0.19
N PHE A 237 -4.46 23.61 1.39
CA PHE A 237 -5.32 23.16 2.49
C PHE A 237 -6.80 23.34 2.17
N ARG A 238 -7.22 24.51 1.66
CA ARG A 238 -8.60 24.77 1.26
C ARG A 238 -9.07 23.79 0.19
N ARG A 239 -8.23 23.55 -0.84
CA ARG A 239 -8.52 22.60 -1.91
C ARG A 239 -8.62 21.16 -1.37
N THR A 240 -7.69 20.74 -0.51
CA THR A 240 -7.73 19.42 0.11
C THR A 240 -8.99 19.23 0.97
N ALA A 241 -9.37 20.25 1.74
CA ALA A 241 -10.60 20.25 2.53
C ALA A 241 -11.85 20.18 1.63
N TYR A 242 -11.87 20.95 0.56
CA TYR A 242 -12.96 20.94 -0.43
C TYR A 242 -13.13 19.57 -1.08
N PHE A 243 -12.03 18.93 -1.52
CA PHE A 243 -12.05 17.56 -2.05
C PHE A 243 -12.51 16.51 -1.03
N ALA A 244 -12.29 16.75 0.26
CA ALA A 244 -12.70 15.83 1.32
C ALA A 244 -14.15 16.02 1.77
N THR A 245 -14.74 17.20 1.57
CA THR A 245 -16.08 17.54 2.07
C THR A 245 -17.15 17.58 0.97
N GLU A 246 -16.77 17.97 -0.22
CA GLU A 246 -17.68 17.99 -1.37
C GLU A 246 -17.63 16.65 -2.12
N ASP A 247 -18.74 16.25 -2.70
CA ASP A 247 -18.88 14.96 -3.45
C ASP A 247 -18.16 14.99 -4.81
N LEU A 248 -16.91 15.50 -4.82
CA LEU A 248 -16.09 15.62 -6.01
C LEU A 248 -15.57 14.27 -6.50
N THR A 249 -15.33 13.34 -5.55
CA THR A 249 -14.75 12.02 -5.81
C THR A 249 -15.76 10.88 -5.70
N SER A 250 -17.07 11.17 -5.75
CA SER A 250 -18.17 10.24 -5.49
C SER A 250 -18.26 9.67 -4.07
N HIS A 251 -17.47 10.18 -3.12
CA HIS A 251 -17.49 9.74 -1.72
C HIS A 251 -17.15 10.90 -0.79
N THR A 252 -18.11 11.32 0.02
CA THR A 252 -17.85 12.24 1.14
C THR A 252 -17.05 11.52 2.23
N PHE A 253 -16.43 12.27 3.14
CA PHE A 253 -15.76 11.67 4.31
C PHE A 253 -16.72 10.79 5.13
N GLY A 254 -17.99 11.19 5.24
CA GLY A 254 -19.05 10.41 5.89
C GLY A 254 -19.28 9.06 5.20
N ASP A 255 -19.33 9.05 3.87
CA ASP A 255 -19.50 7.83 3.08
C ASP A 255 -18.30 6.90 3.23
N LEU A 256 -17.07 7.42 3.24
CA LEU A 256 -15.86 6.62 3.47
C LEU A 256 -15.87 5.96 4.85
N VAL A 257 -16.30 6.67 5.89
CA VAL A 257 -16.45 6.12 7.25
C VAL A 257 -17.55 5.05 7.26
N ALA A 258 -18.74 5.35 6.70
CA ALA A 258 -19.86 4.42 6.65
C ALA A 258 -19.50 3.14 5.87
N GLN A 259 -18.85 3.29 4.71
CA GLN A 259 -18.37 2.17 3.90
C GLN A 259 -17.32 1.33 4.65
N SER A 260 -16.38 1.99 5.34
CA SER A 260 -15.36 1.30 6.13
C SER A 260 -15.98 0.48 7.26
N LEU A 261 -16.95 1.06 7.99
CA LEU A 261 -17.68 0.37 9.06
C LEU A 261 -18.52 -0.79 8.52
N ALA A 262 -19.21 -0.62 7.38
CA ALA A 262 -19.95 -1.68 6.72
C ALA A 262 -19.05 -2.85 6.30
N GLN A 263 -17.85 -2.55 5.76
CA GLN A 263 -16.90 -3.60 5.39
C GLN A 263 -16.28 -4.29 6.61
N LEU A 264 -16.02 -3.58 7.69
CA LEU A 264 -15.56 -4.16 8.96
C LEU A 264 -16.64 -5.05 9.59
N SER A 265 -17.91 -4.63 9.59
CA SER A 265 -19.03 -5.46 10.11
C SER A 265 -19.23 -6.75 9.29
N ALA A 266 -18.97 -6.71 7.99
CA ALA A 266 -19.02 -7.88 7.10
C ALA A 266 -17.76 -8.77 7.17
N LEU A 267 -16.68 -8.29 7.81
CA LEU A 267 -15.38 -8.97 7.85
C LEU A 267 -15.46 -10.41 8.40
N PRO A 268 -16.17 -10.69 9.53
CA PRO A 268 -16.26 -12.06 10.06
C PRO A 268 -16.86 -13.04 9.06
N ALA A 269 -17.97 -12.67 8.41
CA ALA A 269 -18.62 -13.52 7.42
C ALA A 269 -17.73 -13.76 6.18
N ARG A 270 -17.01 -12.75 5.74
CA ARG A 270 -16.08 -12.86 4.60
C ARG A 270 -14.85 -13.70 4.96
N VAL A 271 -14.29 -13.53 6.16
CA VAL A 271 -13.19 -14.36 6.66
C VAL A 271 -13.66 -15.82 6.76
N GLN A 272 -14.86 -16.09 7.28
CA GLN A 272 -15.43 -17.42 7.31
C GLN A 272 -15.61 -18.02 5.92
N LYS A 273 -16.06 -17.24 4.94
CA LYS A 273 -16.19 -17.68 3.55
C LYS A 273 -14.84 -18.05 2.93
N VAL A 274 -13.77 -17.31 3.25
CA VAL A 274 -12.42 -17.55 2.73
C VAL A 274 -11.71 -18.68 3.47
N ALA A 275 -11.76 -18.66 4.80
CA ALA A 275 -10.99 -19.56 5.68
C ALA A 275 -11.81 -20.73 6.27
N GLY A 276 -13.11 -20.79 6.02
CA GLY A 276 -14.01 -21.84 6.54
C GLY A 276 -14.03 -21.84 8.07
N TRP A 277 -13.99 -23.02 8.63
CA TRP A 277 -14.04 -23.24 10.08
C TRP A 277 -12.67 -23.09 10.76
N SER A 278 -11.65 -22.62 10.05
CA SER A 278 -10.31 -22.42 10.61
C SER A 278 -10.26 -21.53 11.88
N PRO A 279 -11.17 -20.55 12.10
CA PRO A 279 -11.25 -19.84 13.38
C PRO A 279 -11.56 -20.73 14.59
N LEU A 280 -12.26 -21.87 14.39
CA LEU A 280 -12.48 -22.87 15.46
C LEU A 280 -11.19 -23.57 15.89
N LEU A 281 -10.12 -23.47 15.11
CA LEU A 281 -8.83 -24.02 15.51
C LEU A 281 -8.22 -23.26 16.69
N GLY A 282 -8.62 -22.00 16.93
CA GLY A 282 -8.37 -21.32 18.19
C GLY A 282 -9.00 -22.06 19.39
N LEU A 283 -10.12 -22.72 19.19
CA LEU A 283 -10.75 -23.58 20.21
C LEU A 283 -9.91 -24.83 20.50
N LEU A 284 -9.24 -25.42 19.50
CA LEU A 284 -8.34 -26.56 19.72
C LEU A 284 -7.12 -26.18 20.59
N VAL A 285 -6.67 -24.93 20.52
CA VAL A 285 -5.65 -24.43 21.45
C VAL A 285 -6.18 -24.37 22.88
N LEU A 286 -7.45 -24.00 23.08
CA LEU A 286 -8.10 -24.09 24.39
C LEU A 286 -8.18 -25.53 24.88
N LEU A 287 -8.49 -26.49 24.01
CA LEU A 287 -8.50 -27.92 24.36
C LEU A 287 -7.09 -28.43 24.74
N ALA A 288 -6.04 -27.86 24.21
CA ALA A 288 -4.67 -28.16 24.64
C ALA A 288 -4.40 -27.78 26.11
N ALA A 289 -5.22 -26.92 26.72
CA ALA A 289 -5.19 -26.61 28.15
C ALA A 289 -5.35 -27.84 29.06
N PHE A 290 -6.08 -28.84 28.59
CA PHE A 290 -6.33 -30.06 29.35
C PHE A 290 -5.19 -31.09 29.25
N LEU A 291 -4.15 -30.83 28.46
CA LEU A 291 -2.98 -31.71 28.36
C LEU A 291 -2.04 -31.55 29.57
N PRO A 292 -1.27 -32.61 29.93
CA PRO A 292 -0.22 -32.50 30.95
C PRO A 292 0.76 -31.38 30.67
N ARG A 293 1.18 -30.65 31.71
CA ARG A 293 2.03 -29.42 31.62
C ARG A 293 3.24 -29.58 30.68
N ARG A 294 3.95 -30.71 30.74
CA ARG A 294 5.14 -30.96 29.90
C ARG A 294 4.84 -31.02 28.39
N ARG A 295 3.60 -31.37 28.00
CA ARG A 295 3.18 -31.48 26.60
C ARG A 295 2.49 -30.23 26.06
N ARG A 296 2.08 -29.30 26.95
CA ARG A 296 1.35 -28.08 26.58
C ARG A 296 2.10 -27.18 25.57
N PRO A 297 3.38 -26.84 25.77
CA PRO A 297 4.09 -25.97 24.82
C PRO A 297 4.19 -26.57 23.43
N VAL A 298 4.50 -27.87 23.36
CA VAL A 298 4.60 -28.60 22.09
C VAL A 298 3.22 -28.68 21.42
N ALA A 299 2.16 -28.95 22.21
CA ALA A 299 0.81 -29.01 21.72
C ALA A 299 0.31 -27.64 21.23
N VAL A 300 0.50 -26.55 22.00
CA VAL A 300 0.14 -25.20 21.60
C VAL A 300 0.86 -24.79 20.31
N THR A 301 2.16 -25.05 20.23
CA THR A 301 2.94 -24.76 19.03
C THR A 301 2.45 -25.58 17.83
N GLY A 302 2.27 -26.88 18.01
CA GLY A 302 1.82 -27.79 16.96
C GLY A 302 0.42 -27.45 16.46
N ILE A 303 -0.52 -27.16 17.37
CA ILE A 303 -1.88 -26.77 17.03
C ILE A 303 -1.88 -25.40 16.32
N THR A 304 -1.11 -24.42 16.82
CA THR A 304 -1.00 -23.10 16.16
C THR A 304 -0.45 -23.24 14.74
N ALA A 305 0.63 -24.02 14.57
CA ALA A 305 1.22 -24.26 13.27
C ALA A 305 0.26 -25.01 12.34
N ALA A 306 -0.40 -26.07 12.83
CA ALA A 306 -1.41 -26.81 12.08
C ALA A 306 -2.61 -25.95 11.70
N ALA A 307 -3.08 -25.10 12.61
CA ALA A 307 -4.18 -24.17 12.36
C ALA A 307 -3.83 -23.18 11.24
N LEU A 308 -2.63 -22.57 11.30
CA LEU A 308 -2.15 -21.66 10.26
C LEU A 308 -1.95 -22.39 8.92
N ALA A 309 -1.44 -23.63 8.93
CA ALA A 309 -1.30 -24.45 7.73
C ALA A 309 -2.64 -24.80 7.12
N ILE A 310 -3.67 -25.12 7.94
CA ILE A 310 -5.03 -25.40 7.47
C ILE A 310 -5.65 -24.13 6.87
N VAL A 311 -5.48 -22.96 7.50
CA VAL A 311 -5.91 -21.68 6.89
C VAL A 311 -5.27 -21.53 5.51
N GLY A 312 -3.96 -21.75 5.40
CA GLY A 312 -3.26 -21.70 4.13
C GLY A 312 -3.79 -22.72 3.10
N ALA A 313 -4.00 -23.96 3.52
CA ALA A 313 -4.53 -25.02 2.66
C ALA A 313 -5.96 -24.74 2.17
N VAL A 314 -6.84 -24.22 3.05
CA VAL A 314 -8.21 -23.86 2.69
C VAL A 314 -8.24 -22.68 1.73
N VAL A 315 -7.42 -21.66 2.00
CA VAL A 315 -7.24 -20.51 1.08
C VAL A 315 -6.72 -21.00 -0.27
N TRP A 316 -5.72 -21.88 -0.27
CA TRP A 316 -5.19 -22.50 -1.47
C TRP A 316 -6.23 -23.30 -2.26
N GLN A 317 -6.95 -24.21 -1.58
CA GLN A 317 -7.94 -25.07 -2.22
C GLN A 317 -9.10 -24.26 -2.83
N ARG A 318 -9.53 -23.20 -2.16
CA ARG A 318 -10.65 -22.37 -2.62
C ARG A 318 -10.28 -21.37 -3.70
N HIS A 319 -9.06 -20.91 -3.71
CA HIS A 319 -8.62 -19.78 -4.53
C HIS A 319 -7.45 -20.09 -5.45
N GLY A 320 -6.84 -21.23 -5.37
CA GLY A 320 -5.78 -21.88 -6.18
C GLY A 320 -4.93 -21.01 -7.13
N PHE A 321 -3.92 -21.55 -7.75
CA PHE A 321 -3.06 -20.83 -8.71
C PHE A 321 -3.76 -20.36 -10.00
N GLY A 322 -5.00 -20.77 -10.26
CA GLY A 322 -5.78 -20.39 -11.44
C GLY A 322 -6.97 -19.47 -11.14
N GLY A 323 -7.15 -19.06 -9.89
CA GLY A 323 -8.39 -18.40 -9.40
C GLY A 323 -8.59 -16.93 -9.77
N GLY A 324 -7.87 -16.38 -10.72
CA GLY A 324 -8.14 -15.05 -11.30
C GLY A 324 -8.26 -13.90 -10.28
N ALA A 325 -8.96 -12.83 -10.67
CA ALA A 325 -9.18 -11.60 -9.88
C ALA A 325 -9.70 -11.80 -8.44
N LEU A 326 -10.23 -12.96 -8.11
CA LEU A 326 -10.69 -13.30 -6.75
C LEU A 326 -9.55 -13.37 -5.74
N PHE A 327 -8.32 -13.71 -6.14
CA PHE A 327 -7.22 -13.89 -5.19
C PHE A 327 -6.71 -12.56 -4.63
N THR A 328 -6.58 -11.52 -5.44
CA THR A 328 -6.16 -10.19 -4.99
C THR A 328 -7.18 -9.59 -4.01
N THR A 329 -8.45 -9.85 -4.21
CA THR A 329 -9.52 -9.40 -3.30
C THR A 329 -9.65 -10.26 -2.03
N THR A 330 -9.12 -11.48 -2.03
CA THR A 330 -9.22 -12.42 -0.89
C THR A 330 -7.99 -12.42 0.01
N LEU A 331 -6.84 -11.93 -0.47
CA LEU A 331 -5.59 -11.88 0.30
C LEU A 331 -5.72 -11.16 1.66
N PRO A 332 -6.43 -10.02 1.80
CA PRO A 332 -6.66 -9.40 3.10
C PRO A 332 -7.43 -10.31 4.05
N TYR A 333 -8.44 -11.02 3.55
CA TYR A 333 -9.22 -11.95 4.39
C TYR A 333 -8.39 -13.15 4.85
N ALA A 334 -7.45 -13.63 4.03
CA ALA A 334 -6.47 -14.62 4.44
C ALA A 334 -5.55 -14.06 5.56
N GLY A 335 -5.10 -12.80 5.44
CA GLY A 335 -4.34 -12.11 6.48
C GLY A 335 -5.13 -12.00 7.79
N TYR A 336 -6.40 -11.64 7.74
CA TYR A 336 -7.26 -11.60 8.92
C TYR A 336 -7.53 -13.00 9.49
N ALA A 337 -7.66 -14.02 8.67
CA ALA A 337 -7.79 -15.39 9.14
C ALA A 337 -6.55 -15.87 9.91
N LEU A 338 -5.37 -15.58 9.39
CA LEU A 338 -4.10 -15.84 10.09
C LEU A 338 -4.05 -15.09 11.43
N LEU A 339 -4.41 -13.80 11.41
CA LEU A 339 -4.42 -12.94 12.60
C LEU A 339 -5.39 -13.46 13.68
N ILE A 340 -6.63 -13.79 13.30
CA ILE A 340 -7.65 -14.32 14.23
C ILE A 340 -7.21 -15.66 14.81
N THR A 341 -6.59 -16.53 13.99
CA THR A 341 -6.04 -17.81 14.44
C THR A 341 -4.91 -17.60 15.45
N ALA A 342 -3.97 -16.68 15.17
CA ALA A 342 -2.90 -16.35 16.08
C ALA A 342 -3.40 -15.67 17.37
N LEU A 343 -4.43 -14.83 17.27
CA LEU A 343 -5.10 -14.21 18.41
C LEU A 343 -5.77 -15.26 19.31
N GLY A 344 -6.51 -16.20 18.73
CA GLY A 344 -7.11 -17.31 19.46
C GLY A 344 -6.05 -18.15 20.19
N ALA A 345 -4.94 -18.46 19.50
CA ALA A 345 -3.81 -19.16 20.09
C ALA A 345 -3.19 -18.39 21.26
N ALA A 346 -2.98 -17.08 21.11
CA ALA A 346 -2.39 -16.23 22.15
C ALA A 346 -3.30 -16.11 23.37
N LEU A 347 -4.60 -15.91 23.19
CA LEU A 347 -5.59 -15.86 24.26
C LEU A 347 -5.72 -17.21 24.96
N GLY A 348 -5.74 -18.31 24.20
CA GLY A 348 -5.76 -19.66 24.73
C GLY A 348 -4.53 -19.97 25.60
N ALA A 349 -3.33 -19.66 25.11
CA ALA A 349 -2.09 -19.82 25.87
C ALA A 349 -2.10 -19.03 27.19
N GLN A 350 -2.65 -17.81 27.19
CA GLN A 350 -2.78 -16.98 28.39
C GLN A 350 -3.83 -17.51 29.37
N ALA A 351 -4.99 -17.97 28.87
CA ALA A 351 -6.00 -18.61 29.70
C ALA A 351 -5.41 -19.85 30.42
N ILE A 352 -4.65 -20.66 29.68
CA ILE A 352 -3.94 -21.83 30.22
C ILE A 352 -2.96 -21.43 31.34
N ALA A 353 -2.22 -20.32 31.14
CA ALA A 353 -1.22 -19.86 32.11
C ALA A 353 -1.85 -19.27 33.40
N ARG A 354 -3.12 -18.82 33.34
CA ARG A 354 -3.83 -18.16 34.45
C ARG A 354 -4.69 -19.11 35.30
N VAL A 355 -5.07 -20.27 34.79
CA VAL A 355 -5.89 -21.22 35.58
C VAL A 355 -5.03 -21.79 36.71
N PRO A 356 -5.27 -21.38 37.98
CA PRO A 356 -4.63 -22.03 39.11
C PRO A 356 -5.12 -23.46 39.16
N ASP A 357 -4.21 -24.36 39.35
CA ASP A 357 -4.42 -25.80 39.59
C ASP A 357 -5.87 -26.29 39.58
N LEU A 358 -6.34 -26.77 38.46
CA LEU A 358 -7.48 -27.69 38.43
C LEU A 358 -7.07 -28.98 39.19
N GLY A 359 -7.02 -28.90 40.52
CA GLY A 359 -7.00 -30.05 41.41
C GLY A 359 -5.88 -31.10 41.21
N VAL A 360 -4.90 -30.87 40.36
CA VAL A 360 -3.77 -31.78 40.11
C VAL A 360 -2.51 -31.17 40.63
N VAL A 361 -1.99 -31.73 41.71
CA VAL A 361 -0.64 -31.43 42.27
C VAL A 361 0.39 -31.68 41.19
N VAL A 362 0.81 -30.63 40.51
CA VAL A 362 1.94 -30.67 39.57
C VAL A 362 2.97 -29.63 40.02
N ALA A 363 4.20 -30.09 40.22
CA ALA A 363 5.30 -29.29 40.63
C ALA A 363 5.40 -27.96 39.86
N ARG A 364 5.76 -26.88 40.57
CA ARG A 364 6.10 -25.56 40.02
C ARG A 364 7.23 -25.75 39.00
N ASP A 365 6.90 -25.83 37.75
CA ASP A 365 7.90 -25.84 36.69
C ASP A 365 8.08 -24.44 36.14
N ASP A 366 9.33 -24.06 35.87
CA ASP A 366 9.83 -22.75 35.42
C ASP A 366 9.09 -22.13 34.21
N LEU A 367 8.45 -22.95 33.40
CA LEU A 367 7.72 -22.51 32.23
C LEU A 367 6.42 -21.72 32.54
N GLY A 368 5.75 -22.04 33.65
CA GLY A 368 4.56 -21.32 34.11
C GLY A 368 4.91 -19.90 34.56
N ASP A 369 6.06 -19.74 35.19
CA ASP A 369 6.56 -18.44 35.62
C ASP A 369 7.13 -17.62 34.45
N GLU A 370 7.71 -18.27 33.44
CA GLU A 370 8.15 -17.62 32.20
C GLU A 370 6.97 -17.08 31.39
N LEU A 371 5.87 -17.81 31.23
CA LEU A 371 4.66 -17.34 30.55
C LEU A 371 3.92 -16.26 31.37
N ARG A 372 3.96 -16.33 32.71
CA ARG A 372 3.39 -15.30 33.61
C ARG A 372 4.20 -14.00 33.61
N SER A 373 5.54 -14.09 33.44
CA SER A 373 6.43 -12.93 33.42
C SER A 373 6.39 -12.16 32.11
N ARG A 374 5.92 -12.75 31.02
CA ARG A 374 5.82 -12.07 29.73
C ARG A 374 4.74 -10.99 29.78
N PRO A 375 5.02 -9.75 29.38
CA PRO A 375 4.02 -8.70 29.31
C PRO A 375 3.10 -8.93 28.11
N SER A 376 2.18 -9.88 28.26
CA SER A 376 1.32 -10.40 27.22
C SER A 376 0.48 -9.33 26.51
N TRP A 377 -0.06 -8.35 27.25
CA TRP A 377 -0.88 -7.27 26.69
C TRP A 377 -0.10 -6.38 25.72
N ARG A 378 1.22 -6.26 25.89
CA ARG A 378 2.07 -5.46 24.99
C ARG A 378 2.18 -6.07 23.60
N TRP A 379 2.19 -7.39 23.48
CA TRP A 379 2.16 -8.07 22.19
C TRP A 379 0.83 -7.81 21.46
N PHE A 380 -0.28 -7.80 22.20
CA PHE A 380 -1.57 -7.42 21.65
C PHE A 380 -1.58 -5.96 21.20
N ALA A 381 -0.99 -5.06 21.98
CA ALA A 381 -0.88 -3.65 21.60
C ALA A 381 -0.04 -3.47 20.34
N VAL A 382 1.08 -4.20 20.19
CA VAL A 382 1.90 -4.18 18.97
C VAL A 382 1.13 -4.74 17.78
N ALA A 383 0.49 -5.88 17.92
CA ALA A 383 -0.32 -6.46 16.86
C ALA A 383 -1.48 -5.53 16.45
N SER A 384 -2.18 -4.94 17.42
CA SER A 384 -3.23 -3.95 17.16
C SER A 384 -2.69 -2.72 16.45
N SER A 385 -1.52 -2.21 16.84
CA SER A 385 -0.86 -1.08 16.17
C SER A 385 -0.55 -1.38 14.70
N LEU A 386 -0.09 -2.58 14.38
CA LEU A 386 0.18 -3.01 13.01
C LEU A 386 -1.10 -3.17 12.19
N VAL A 387 -2.17 -3.72 12.78
CA VAL A 387 -3.49 -3.82 12.16
C VAL A 387 -4.07 -2.43 11.90
N VAL A 388 -4.01 -1.53 12.89
CA VAL A 388 -4.45 -0.14 12.73
C VAL A 388 -3.64 0.57 11.64
N SER A 389 -2.32 0.32 11.55
CA SER A 389 -1.50 0.87 10.46
C SER A 389 -1.95 0.37 9.08
N ALA A 390 -2.34 -0.91 8.95
CA ALA A 390 -2.91 -1.45 7.71
C ALA A 390 -4.30 -0.83 7.40
N MET A 391 -5.10 -0.57 8.43
CA MET A 391 -6.38 0.14 8.29
C MET A 391 -6.20 1.59 7.87
N LEU A 392 -5.25 2.31 8.47
CA LEU A 392 -4.92 3.70 8.12
C LEU A 392 -4.39 3.80 6.68
N TYR A 393 -3.57 2.84 6.26
CA TYR A 393 -3.13 2.75 4.86
C TYR A 393 -4.31 2.63 3.90
N ALA A 394 -5.34 1.85 4.25
CA ALA A 394 -6.49 1.60 3.40
C ALA A 394 -7.56 2.69 3.48
N PHE A 395 -7.61 3.46 4.57
CA PHE A 395 -8.59 4.51 4.78
C PHE A 395 -8.49 5.61 3.71
N SER A 396 -9.60 6.13 3.28
CA SER A 396 -9.73 7.09 2.17
C SER A 396 -9.41 6.54 0.76
N SER A 397 -9.46 5.21 0.56
CA SER A 397 -9.33 4.60 -0.76
C SER A 397 -10.69 4.36 -1.42
N ASN A 398 -10.79 4.65 -2.70
CA ASN A 398 -11.98 4.33 -3.51
C ASN A 398 -12.15 2.82 -3.79
N ASN A 399 -11.09 2.02 -3.56
CA ASN A 399 -11.05 0.59 -3.91
C ASN A 399 -11.68 -0.32 -2.86
N GLY A 400 -12.40 0.21 -1.87
CA GLY A 400 -12.93 -0.56 -0.76
C GLY A 400 -11.89 -0.79 0.34
N PHE A 401 -12.32 -0.50 1.58
CA PHE A 401 -11.43 -0.44 2.75
C PHE A 401 -10.65 -1.75 3.00
N VAL A 402 -11.31 -2.91 2.92
CA VAL A 402 -10.63 -4.19 3.16
C VAL A 402 -9.81 -4.62 1.94
N GLN A 403 -10.29 -4.35 0.72
CA GLN A 403 -9.54 -4.69 -0.50
C GLN A 403 -8.22 -3.96 -0.60
N GLN A 404 -8.22 -2.66 -0.26
CA GLN A 404 -7.00 -1.85 -0.26
C GLN A 404 -5.94 -2.38 0.70
N GLN A 405 -6.35 -3.03 1.80
CA GLN A 405 -5.42 -3.65 2.74
C GLN A 405 -4.62 -4.82 2.15
N ALA A 406 -4.98 -5.34 0.96
CA ALA A 406 -4.13 -6.29 0.25
C ALA A 406 -2.70 -5.75 0.07
N GLY A 407 -2.57 -4.46 -0.26
CA GLY A 407 -1.27 -3.80 -0.36
C GLY A 407 -0.49 -3.77 0.96
N ALA A 408 -1.19 -3.67 2.08
CA ALA A 408 -0.59 -3.66 3.43
C ALA A 408 -0.52 -5.05 4.09
N PHE A 409 -0.64 -6.12 3.33
CA PHE A 409 -0.63 -7.51 3.82
C PHE A 409 0.57 -7.82 4.71
N VAL A 410 1.72 -7.24 4.43
CA VAL A 410 2.94 -7.36 5.25
C VAL A 410 2.71 -6.94 6.71
N LEU A 411 1.90 -5.91 6.96
CA LEU A 411 1.58 -5.47 8.33
C LEU A 411 0.69 -6.48 9.06
N LEU A 412 -0.25 -7.12 8.36
CA LEU A 412 -1.08 -8.20 8.92
C LEU A 412 -0.24 -9.43 9.23
N VAL A 413 0.73 -9.76 8.38
CA VAL A 413 1.70 -10.84 8.62
C VAL A 413 2.56 -10.55 9.85
N LEU A 414 3.11 -9.35 9.98
CA LEU A 414 3.89 -8.95 11.15
C LEU A 414 3.05 -8.95 12.44
N ALA A 415 1.78 -8.54 12.36
CA ALA A 415 0.83 -8.62 13.48
C ALA A 415 0.57 -10.08 13.89
N THR A 416 0.38 -10.97 12.91
CA THR A 416 0.24 -12.42 13.15
C THR A 416 1.46 -13.00 13.86
N VAL A 417 2.66 -12.63 13.41
CA VAL A 417 3.92 -13.04 14.06
C VAL A 417 3.99 -12.53 15.50
N ALA A 418 3.63 -11.27 15.75
CA ALA A 418 3.61 -10.72 17.11
C ALA A 418 2.69 -11.49 18.06
N LEU A 419 1.49 -11.87 17.60
CA LEU A 419 0.55 -12.66 18.39
C LEU A 419 1.00 -14.11 18.58
N ALA A 420 1.57 -14.73 17.55
CA ALA A 420 2.10 -16.08 17.64
C ALA A 420 3.23 -16.19 18.67
N LEU A 421 4.06 -15.15 18.75
CA LEU A 421 5.13 -15.03 19.75
C LEU A 421 4.59 -14.83 21.18
N ALA A 422 3.39 -14.23 21.31
CA ALA A 422 2.70 -14.17 22.61
C ALA A 422 2.20 -15.55 23.07
N ALA A 423 1.99 -16.48 22.12
CA ALA A 423 1.44 -17.82 22.38
C ALA A 423 2.52 -18.89 22.61
N THR A 424 3.76 -18.69 22.10
CA THR A 424 4.77 -19.76 21.98
C THR A 424 6.11 -19.33 22.56
N ASP A 425 6.96 -20.31 22.86
CA ASP A 425 8.37 -20.10 23.19
C ASP A 425 9.21 -19.78 21.92
N THR A 426 10.50 -19.56 22.07
CA THR A 426 11.40 -19.21 20.96
C THR A 426 11.48 -20.31 19.88
N ARG A 427 11.35 -21.59 20.27
CA ARG A 427 11.36 -22.71 19.30
C ARG A 427 10.02 -22.82 18.59
N GLY A 428 8.93 -22.66 19.31
CA GLY A 428 7.59 -22.60 18.75
C GLY A 428 7.41 -21.43 17.79
N ALA A 429 7.98 -20.27 18.11
CA ALA A 429 8.00 -19.12 17.23
C ALA A 429 8.66 -19.41 15.88
N LEU A 430 9.73 -20.21 15.83
CA LEU A 430 10.37 -20.62 14.58
C LEU A 430 9.43 -21.48 13.73
N VAL A 431 8.73 -22.44 14.32
CA VAL A 431 7.75 -23.28 13.61
C VAL A 431 6.65 -22.43 13.00
N VAL A 432 6.09 -21.52 13.80
CA VAL A 432 5.04 -20.59 13.34
C VAL A 432 5.55 -19.69 12.22
N LEU A 433 6.77 -19.15 12.34
CA LEU A 433 7.36 -18.33 11.27
C LEU A 433 7.53 -19.11 9.96
N VAL A 434 7.93 -20.37 10.00
CA VAL A 434 8.02 -21.22 8.80
C VAL A 434 6.65 -21.39 8.15
N VAL A 435 5.61 -21.69 8.94
CA VAL A 435 4.25 -21.84 8.43
C VAL A 435 3.74 -20.52 7.83
N VAL A 436 3.93 -19.41 8.54
CA VAL A 436 3.55 -18.07 8.05
C VAL A 436 4.30 -17.73 6.77
N ALA A 437 5.60 -18.08 6.66
CA ALA A 437 6.39 -17.88 5.45
C ALA A 437 5.77 -18.62 4.25
N ILE A 438 5.41 -19.88 4.44
CA ILE A 438 4.80 -20.70 3.39
C ILE A 438 3.45 -20.11 2.96
N VAL A 439 2.57 -19.84 3.93
CA VAL A 439 1.22 -19.33 3.64
C VAL A 439 1.27 -17.96 2.98
N ALA A 440 2.08 -17.05 3.52
CA ALA A 440 2.24 -15.70 2.95
C ALA A 440 2.89 -15.76 1.55
N GLY A 441 3.95 -16.54 1.39
CA GLY A 441 4.66 -16.64 0.12
C GLY A 441 3.82 -17.25 -1.00
N VAL A 442 3.07 -18.31 -0.69
CA VAL A 442 2.11 -18.91 -1.63
C VAL A 442 1.00 -17.91 -1.97
N GLY A 443 0.42 -17.24 -0.97
CA GLY A 443 -0.63 -16.25 -1.17
C GLY A 443 -0.18 -15.09 -2.04
N VAL A 444 1.00 -14.53 -1.78
CA VAL A 444 1.57 -13.44 -2.57
C VAL A 444 1.87 -13.89 -4.00
N THR A 445 2.53 -15.04 -4.19
CA THR A 445 2.85 -15.57 -5.54
C THR A 445 1.57 -15.78 -6.36
N SER A 446 0.52 -16.35 -5.73
CA SER A 446 -0.77 -16.56 -6.40
C SER A 446 -1.45 -15.22 -6.76
N SER A 447 -1.38 -14.22 -5.86
CA SER A 447 -1.91 -12.88 -6.13
C SER A 447 -1.19 -12.21 -7.30
N LEU A 448 0.14 -12.29 -7.34
CA LEU A 448 0.95 -11.72 -8.43
C LEU A 448 0.68 -12.40 -9.77
N ARG A 449 0.60 -13.73 -9.82
CA ARG A 449 0.25 -14.46 -11.05
C ARG A 449 -1.17 -14.16 -11.53
N ALA A 450 -2.11 -13.99 -10.61
CA ALA A 450 -3.46 -13.58 -10.97
C ALA A 450 -3.49 -12.15 -11.54
N GLY A 451 -2.69 -11.25 -11.01
CA GLY A 451 -2.49 -9.91 -11.55
C GLY A 451 -1.78 -9.92 -12.90
N GLU A 452 -0.74 -10.73 -13.07
CA GLU A 452 -0.04 -10.93 -14.32
C GLU A 452 -0.99 -11.40 -15.44
N ALA A 453 -1.82 -12.41 -15.16
CA ALA A 453 -2.76 -12.95 -16.13
C ALA A 453 -3.86 -11.97 -16.56
N ARG A 454 -4.07 -10.88 -15.84
CA ARG A 454 -5.18 -9.93 -16.08
C ARG A 454 -4.75 -8.49 -16.11
N GLY A 455 -3.51 -8.16 -16.26
CA GLY A 455 -2.91 -6.82 -16.20
C GLY A 455 -3.91 -5.68 -15.95
N TYR A 456 -3.61 -4.79 -15.04
CA TYR A 456 -4.55 -3.70 -14.69
C TYR A 456 -4.79 -2.83 -15.93
N ARG A 457 -6.01 -2.94 -16.53
CA ARG A 457 -6.43 -2.17 -17.71
C ARG A 457 -5.46 -2.20 -18.91
N THR A 458 -4.64 -3.24 -19.02
CA THR A 458 -3.70 -3.45 -20.11
C THR A 458 -3.74 -4.91 -20.58
N ALA A 459 -3.07 -5.21 -21.70
CA ALA A 459 -2.89 -6.59 -22.12
C ALA A 459 -2.02 -7.34 -21.12
N PRO A 460 -2.25 -8.65 -20.90
CA PRO A 460 -1.35 -9.50 -20.13
C PRO A 460 0.08 -9.49 -20.72
N PRO A 461 1.14 -9.74 -19.92
CA PRO A 461 2.52 -9.69 -20.38
C PRO A 461 2.83 -10.64 -21.55
N ASP A 462 2.17 -11.80 -21.63
CA ASP A 462 2.32 -12.77 -22.74
C ASP A 462 1.75 -12.23 -24.06
N GLN A 463 0.85 -11.27 -24.02
CA GLN A 463 0.28 -10.55 -25.16
C GLN A 463 0.98 -9.20 -25.41
N SER A 464 1.81 -8.75 -24.49
CA SER A 464 2.56 -7.49 -24.57
C SER A 464 3.92 -7.76 -25.21
N VAL A 465 3.96 -7.86 -26.54
CA VAL A 465 5.11 -8.33 -27.31
C VAL A 465 5.67 -7.30 -28.28
N VAL A 466 5.04 -6.14 -28.40
CA VAL A 466 5.46 -5.05 -29.30
C VAL A 466 6.03 -3.91 -28.46
N GLU A 467 7.23 -3.46 -28.77
CA GLU A 467 7.81 -2.27 -28.17
C GLU A 467 7.09 -1.02 -28.72
N ALA A 468 6.66 -0.18 -27.80
CA ALA A 468 6.01 1.09 -28.15
C ALA A 468 6.59 2.23 -27.31
N THR A 469 6.78 3.39 -27.93
CA THR A 469 7.06 4.64 -27.23
C THR A 469 5.77 5.14 -26.57
N VAL A 470 5.77 5.20 -25.25
CA VAL A 470 4.58 5.54 -24.44
C VAL A 470 4.75 6.84 -23.65
N SER A 471 5.81 7.57 -23.93
CA SER A 471 6.20 8.79 -23.24
C SER A 471 6.80 9.79 -24.21
N HIS A 472 6.46 11.06 -24.03
CA HIS A 472 7.08 12.18 -24.78
C HIS A 472 8.61 12.28 -24.56
N ARG A 473 9.16 11.61 -23.54
CA ARG A 473 10.62 11.50 -23.30
C ARG A 473 11.27 10.32 -23.99
N GLY A 474 10.50 9.58 -24.81
CA GLY A 474 11.01 8.42 -25.56
C GLY A 474 11.10 7.13 -24.75
N ALA A 475 10.51 7.07 -23.55
CA ALA A 475 10.47 5.82 -22.81
C ALA A 475 9.65 4.77 -23.58
N THR A 476 10.21 3.57 -23.71
CA THR A 476 9.58 2.43 -24.40
C THR A 476 9.17 1.37 -23.40
N ILE A 477 8.12 0.63 -23.73
CA ILE A 477 7.62 -0.51 -22.97
C ILE A 477 6.97 -1.51 -23.90
N LEU A 478 6.95 -2.80 -23.52
CA LEU A 478 6.25 -3.83 -24.28
C LEU A 478 4.74 -3.75 -24.04
N VAL A 479 3.97 -3.65 -25.11
CA VAL A 479 2.48 -3.57 -25.06
C VAL A 479 1.88 -4.53 -26.10
N GLY A 480 0.56 -4.72 -26.06
CA GLY A 480 -0.16 -5.41 -27.12
C GLY A 480 -0.06 -4.67 -28.47
N PRO A 481 -0.14 -5.37 -29.59
CA PRO A 481 -0.02 -4.77 -30.93
C PRO A 481 -1.01 -3.60 -31.16
N GLU A 482 -2.23 -3.74 -30.69
CA GLU A 482 -3.28 -2.73 -30.78
C GLU A 482 -2.99 -1.49 -29.91
N TYR A 483 -2.34 -1.67 -28.75
CA TYR A 483 -1.90 -0.56 -27.91
C TYR A 483 -0.72 0.18 -28.57
N ALA A 484 0.22 -0.57 -29.16
CA ALA A 484 1.33 0.02 -29.90
C ALA A 484 0.83 0.84 -31.09
N ALA A 485 -0.17 0.34 -31.82
CA ALA A 485 -0.83 1.09 -32.89
C ALA A 485 -1.47 2.39 -32.36
N PHE A 486 -2.20 2.31 -31.26
CA PHE A 486 -2.81 3.49 -30.63
C PHE A 486 -1.78 4.59 -30.31
N TYR A 487 -0.68 4.27 -29.65
CA TYR A 487 0.36 5.26 -29.30
C TYR A 487 1.03 5.85 -30.53
N ARG A 488 1.37 5.03 -31.52
CA ARG A 488 1.97 5.47 -32.78
C ARG A 488 1.03 6.42 -33.55
N ASP A 489 -0.24 6.04 -33.67
CA ASP A 489 -1.22 6.79 -34.45
C ASP A 489 -1.58 8.10 -33.73
N LEU A 490 -1.61 8.10 -32.38
CA LEU A 490 -1.78 9.28 -31.55
C LEU A 490 -0.64 10.28 -31.77
N ASP A 491 0.62 9.82 -31.64
CA ASP A 491 1.80 10.65 -31.82
C ASP A 491 1.87 11.22 -33.24
N SER A 492 1.64 10.38 -34.24
CA SER A 492 1.67 10.78 -35.64
C SER A 492 0.61 11.85 -35.96
N ALA A 493 -0.62 11.68 -35.49
CA ALA A 493 -1.69 12.63 -35.72
C ALA A 493 -1.45 13.95 -34.98
N ALA A 494 -1.01 13.89 -33.73
CA ALA A 494 -0.72 15.07 -32.92
C ALA A 494 0.43 15.88 -33.53
N SER A 495 1.54 15.22 -33.88
CA SER A 495 2.72 15.86 -34.50
C SER A 495 2.38 16.48 -35.87
N ALA A 496 1.64 15.79 -36.73
CA ALA A 496 1.20 16.32 -38.02
C ALA A 496 0.31 17.56 -37.88
N ALA A 497 -0.42 17.68 -36.78
CA ALA A 497 -1.25 18.83 -36.47
C ALA A 497 -0.50 19.95 -35.70
N GLY A 498 0.82 19.82 -35.48
CA GLY A 498 1.64 20.83 -34.83
C GLY A 498 1.59 20.79 -33.30
N PHE A 499 1.22 19.65 -32.71
CA PHE A 499 1.34 19.45 -31.26
C PHE A 499 2.81 19.43 -30.85
N THR A 500 3.14 20.10 -29.76
CA THR A 500 4.51 20.10 -29.17
C THR A 500 4.44 19.79 -27.68
N VAL A 501 5.51 19.25 -27.13
CA VAL A 501 5.63 19.03 -25.69
C VAL A 501 5.37 20.33 -24.93
N GLY A 502 4.55 20.28 -23.89
CA GLY A 502 4.09 21.45 -23.14
C GLY A 502 2.83 22.11 -23.71
N THR A 503 2.28 21.60 -24.82
CA THR A 503 0.98 22.10 -25.32
C THR A 503 -0.11 21.90 -24.27
N PRO A 504 -0.87 22.95 -23.91
CA PRO A 504 -1.97 22.83 -22.97
C PRO A 504 -3.07 21.89 -23.52
N VAL A 505 -3.51 20.93 -22.70
CA VAL A 505 -4.62 20.01 -23.04
C VAL A 505 -5.64 19.96 -21.93
N ILE A 506 -6.87 20.29 -22.26
CA ILE A 506 -8.05 20.08 -21.41
C ILE A 506 -8.48 18.63 -21.58
N ASP A 507 -8.17 17.78 -20.63
CA ASP A 507 -8.59 16.38 -20.62
C ASP A 507 -9.99 16.24 -20.02
N LEU A 508 -10.98 15.98 -20.88
CA LEU A 508 -12.38 15.70 -20.52
C LEU A 508 -12.71 14.20 -20.67
N THR A 509 -11.73 13.35 -20.78
CA THR A 509 -11.94 11.91 -20.72
C THR A 509 -12.37 11.49 -19.29
N PRO A 510 -13.00 10.35 -19.12
CA PRO A 510 -13.46 9.92 -17.79
C PRO A 510 -12.36 9.72 -16.76
N PHE A 511 -11.14 9.64 -17.16
CA PHE A 511 -9.91 9.53 -16.36
C PHE A 511 -8.82 8.82 -17.19
N SER A 512 -8.14 9.55 -18.07
CA SER A 512 -7.09 8.97 -18.92
C SER A 512 -5.85 9.86 -19.04
N PRO A 513 -5.28 10.32 -17.91
CA PRO A 513 -4.14 11.25 -17.92
C PRO A 513 -2.89 10.67 -18.61
N GLY A 514 -2.80 9.35 -18.77
CA GLY A 514 -1.72 8.69 -19.50
C GLY A 514 -1.67 9.00 -20.99
N VAL A 515 -2.79 9.39 -21.59
CA VAL A 515 -2.80 9.88 -22.99
C VAL A 515 -2.10 11.23 -23.07
N GLY A 516 -2.39 12.13 -22.13
CA GLY A 516 -1.68 13.41 -21.99
C GLY A 516 -0.18 13.21 -21.69
N TYR A 517 0.15 12.23 -20.85
CA TYR A 517 1.55 11.86 -20.56
C TYR A 517 2.31 11.43 -21.81
N ALA A 518 1.70 10.57 -22.63
CA ALA A 518 2.33 10.11 -23.87
C ALA A 518 2.65 11.26 -24.82
N LEU A 519 1.77 12.24 -24.93
CA LEU A 519 1.94 13.44 -25.75
C LEU A 519 2.88 14.49 -25.11
N GLY A 520 3.19 14.42 -23.83
CA GLY A 520 3.82 15.50 -23.11
C GLY A 520 2.94 16.73 -22.95
N ALA A 521 1.64 16.52 -22.83
CA ALA A 521 0.67 17.57 -22.64
C ALA A 521 0.83 18.25 -21.28
N GLU A 522 0.65 19.56 -21.21
CA GLU A 522 0.55 20.29 -19.96
C GLU A 522 -0.94 20.43 -19.58
N PRO A 523 -1.40 19.82 -18.50
CA PRO A 523 -2.76 20.05 -18.04
C PRO A 523 -2.84 21.47 -17.46
N PRO A 524 -3.77 22.33 -17.97
CA PRO A 524 -3.88 23.70 -17.50
C PRO A 524 -4.39 23.78 -16.06
N THR A 525 -4.86 22.68 -15.50
CA THR A 525 -5.46 22.59 -14.17
C THR A 525 -5.20 21.22 -13.54
N THR A 526 -6.15 20.70 -12.77
CA THR A 526 -6.06 19.37 -12.13
C THR A 526 -6.02 18.23 -13.16
N LEU A 527 -5.24 17.19 -12.86
CA LEU A 527 -5.20 15.95 -13.66
C LEU A 527 -6.52 15.15 -13.61
N MET A 528 -7.45 15.54 -12.76
CA MET A 528 -8.73 14.84 -12.56
C MET A 528 -9.92 15.62 -13.17
N LEU A 529 -9.67 16.54 -14.06
CA LEU A 529 -10.72 17.41 -14.63
C LEU A 529 -11.89 16.60 -15.20
N GLY A 530 -11.60 15.56 -15.98
CA GLY A 530 -12.58 14.66 -16.58
C GLY A 530 -13.24 13.66 -15.63
N PHE A 531 -12.88 13.69 -14.34
CA PHE A 531 -13.36 12.68 -13.38
C PHE A 531 -14.85 12.82 -13.07
N SER A 532 -15.32 14.06 -12.87
CA SER A 532 -16.73 14.35 -12.62
C SER A 532 -17.09 15.80 -12.96
N PRO A 533 -18.37 16.10 -13.27
CA PRO A 533 -18.83 17.47 -13.51
C PRO A 533 -18.55 18.45 -12.35
N PRO A 534 -18.68 18.07 -11.06
CA PRO A 534 -18.28 18.93 -9.96
C PRO A 534 -16.79 19.30 -9.98
N VAL A 535 -15.88 18.35 -10.25
CA VAL A 535 -14.45 18.62 -10.38
C VAL A 535 -14.17 19.60 -11.53
N ALA A 536 -14.81 19.39 -12.69
CA ALA A 536 -14.67 20.28 -13.83
C ALA A 536 -15.12 21.71 -13.50
N ARG A 537 -16.27 21.86 -12.87
CA ARG A 537 -16.80 23.19 -12.45
C ARG A 537 -15.82 23.86 -11.48
N TRP A 538 -15.42 23.16 -10.43
CA TRP A 538 -14.48 23.68 -9.46
C TRP A 538 -13.14 24.09 -10.11
N ALA A 539 -12.61 23.31 -11.05
CA ALA A 539 -11.39 23.63 -11.77
C ALA A 539 -11.51 24.89 -12.62
N LEU A 540 -12.67 25.10 -13.25
CA LEU A 540 -12.96 26.31 -14.02
C LEU A 540 -13.05 27.56 -13.15
N ASP A 541 -13.63 27.45 -11.94
CA ASP A 541 -13.79 28.55 -11.00
C ASP A 541 -12.44 29.02 -10.38
N GLN A 542 -11.41 28.18 -10.41
CA GLN A 542 -10.14 28.44 -9.72
C GLN A 542 -9.01 28.94 -10.63
N GLN A 543 -9.20 29.00 -11.96
CA GLN A 543 -8.09 29.15 -12.91
C GLN A 543 -8.10 30.46 -13.71
N ASP A 544 -6.88 30.88 -14.06
CA ASP A 544 -6.69 31.90 -15.10
C ASP A 544 -7.20 31.40 -16.45
N GLN A 545 -8.32 31.94 -16.87
CA GLN A 545 -8.99 31.56 -18.11
C GLN A 545 -8.09 31.76 -19.35
N ALA A 546 -7.11 32.64 -19.30
CA ALA A 546 -6.18 32.88 -20.40
C ALA A 546 -5.37 31.63 -20.78
N ALA A 547 -4.99 30.82 -19.79
CA ALA A 547 -4.25 29.57 -20.00
C ALA A 547 -5.05 28.52 -20.78
N TRP A 548 -6.37 28.65 -20.83
CA TRP A 548 -7.26 27.70 -21.49
C TRP A 548 -7.59 28.07 -22.93
N HIS A 549 -7.41 29.33 -23.33
CA HIS A 549 -7.80 29.80 -24.66
C HIS A 549 -7.10 29.08 -25.82
N GLY A 550 -5.84 28.70 -25.65
CA GLY A 550 -5.02 27.97 -26.62
C GLY A 550 -5.01 26.47 -26.41
N ALA A 551 -5.74 25.96 -25.41
CA ALA A 551 -5.68 24.55 -25.05
C ALA A 551 -6.37 23.65 -26.08
N TRP A 552 -5.72 22.53 -26.36
CA TRP A 552 -6.34 21.42 -27.09
C TRP A 552 -7.34 20.69 -26.20
N LEU A 553 -8.23 19.91 -26.81
CA LEU A 553 -9.19 19.10 -26.07
C LEU A 553 -8.92 17.62 -26.32
N LEU A 554 -8.93 16.84 -25.25
CA LEU A 554 -8.99 15.38 -25.31
C LEU A 554 -10.36 14.94 -24.78
N LEU A 555 -11.13 14.28 -25.63
CA LEU A 555 -12.50 13.87 -25.36
C LEU A 555 -12.64 12.35 -25.45
N ALA A 556 -13.64 11.81 -24.78
CA ALA A 556 -14.11 10.44 -24.95
C ALA A 556 -15.62 10.43 -25.21
N PRO A 557 -16.03 10.59 -26.48
CA PRO A 557 -17.44 10.61 -26.85
C PRO A 557 -18.17 9.33 -26.41
N GLY A 558 -19.37 9.48 -25.86
CA GLY A 558 -20.18 8.35 -25.38
C GLY A 558 -19.82 7.87 -23.97
N SER A 559 -18.87 8.49 -23.28
CA SER A 559 -18.59 8.19 -21.89
C SER A 559 -19.75 8.64 -20.98
N THR A 560 -20.22 7.74 -20.10
CA THR A 560 -21.31 8.04 -19.14
C THR A 560 -20.91 9.02 -18.03
N ARG A 561 -19.62 9.33 -17.87
CA ARG A 561 -19.13 10.40 -16.99
C ARG A 561 -19.13 11.76 -17.70
N GLY A 562 -19.68 11.83 -18.91
CA GLY A 562 -19.59 12.92 -19.85
C GLY A 562 -19.77 14.30 -19.25
N ILE A 563 -18.67 14.98 -19.11
CA ILE A 563 -18.65 16.42 -18.98
C ILE A 563 -18.98 16.96 -20.36
N ASP A 564 -19.97 17.83 -20.44
CA ASP A 564 -20.34 18.48 -21.69
C ASP A 564 -19.21 19.44 -22.11
N PRO A 565 -18.45 19.14 -23.18
CA PRO A 565 -17.35 19.98 -23.64
C PRO A 565 -17.82 21.38 -24.01
N THR A 566 -19.06 21.55 -24.46
CA THR A 566 -19.65 22.85 -24.81
C THR A 566 -19.67 23.78 -23.60
N LYS A 567 -19.98 23.25 -22.41
CA LYS A 567 -20.02 24.04 -21.18
C LYS A 567 -18.62 24.42 -20.69
N VAL A 568 -17.68 23.47 -20.77
CA VAL A 568 -16.30 23.71 -20.33
C VAL A 568 -15.63 24.75 -21.23
N VAL A 569 -15.73 24.57 -22.52
CA VAL A 569 -15.13 25.45 -23.52
C VAL A 569 -15.84 26.80 -23.56
N GLY A 570 -17.18 26.83 -23.38
CA GLY A 570 -17.97 28.05 -23.28
C GLY A 570 -17.58 28.94 -22.11
N ALA A 571 -17.17 28.34 -20.97
CA ALA A 571 -16.67 29.08 -19.81
C ALA A 571 -15.36 29.83 -20.10
N VAL A 572 -14.60 29.44 -21.11
CA VAL A 572 -13.35 30.10 -21.53
C VAL A 572 -13.54 30.92 -22.83
N GLY A 573 -14.78 31.23 -23.20
CA GLY A 573 -15.11 32.13 -24.31
C GLY A 573 -14.95 31.52 -25.70
N ARG A 574 -14.97 30.18 -25.83
CA ARG A 574 -14.94 29.47 -27.11
C ARG A 574 -16.17 28.61 -27.32
N SER A 575 -16.46 28.27 -28.58
CA SER A 575 -17.59 27.43 -28.98
C SER A 575 -17.11 26.06 -29.45
N PHE A 576 -17.67 24.98 -28.89
CA PHE A 576 -17.40 23.64 -29.35
C PHE A 576 -18.60 23.09 -30.12
N PRO A 577 -18.38 22.46 -31.30
CA PRO A 577 -17.12 22.19 -31.99
C PRO A 577 -16.66 23.31 -32.93
N ALA A 578 -17.36 24.44 -33.02
CA ALA A 578 -17.16 25.46 -34.07
C ALA A 578 -15.70 26.00 -34.10
N ASP A 579 -15.13 26.29 -32.95
CA ASP A 579 -13.79 26.86 -32.81
C ASP A 579 -12.67 25.78 -32.69
N TYR A 580 -13.02 24.53 -32.98
CA TYR A 580 -12.08 23.41 -32.91
C TYR A 580 -12.08 22.59 -34.19
N GLU A 581 -10.97 21.91 -34.43
CA GLU A 581 -10.76 20.96 -35.50
C GLU A 581 -10.37 19.61 -34.93
N ARG A 582 -11.06 18.53 -35.33
CA ARG A 582 -10.72 17.18 -34.88
C ARG A 582 -9.48 16.69 -35.61
N VAL A 583 -8.42 16.45 -34.84
CA VAL A 583 -7.12 15.98 -35.32
C VAL A 583 -7.07 14.46 -35.41
N ALA A 584 -7.61 13.77 -34.40
CA ALA A 584 -7.61 12.32 -34.33
C ALA A 584 -8.88 11.78 -33.69
N SER A 585 -9.23 10.54 -34.09
CA SER A 585 -10.26 9.72 -33.45
C SER A 585 -9.70 8.30 -33.35
N LEU A 586 -9.34 7.85 -32.16
CA LEU A 586 -8.59 6.62 -31.90
C LEU A 586 -9.32 5.76 -30.87
N VAL A 587 -9.28 4.44 -31.07
CA VAL A 587 -9.92 3.49 -30.14
C VAL A 587 -8.88 2.98 -29.15
N TRP A 588 -9.15 3.17 -27.85
CA TRP A 588 -8.36 2.56 -26.78
C TRP A 588 -8.75 1.09 -26.63
N PRO A 589 -7.82 0.15 -26.79
CA PRO A 589 -8.17 -1.27 -26.95
C PRO A 589 -8.87 -1.90 -25.73
N TRP A 590 -8.46 -1.53 -24.52
CA TRP A 590 -8.96 -2.18 -23.30
C TRP A 590 -10.47 -2.04 -23.09
N ALA A 591 -11.04 -0.86 -23.38
CA ALA A 591 -12.46 -0.56 -23.14
C ALA A 591 -13.22 -0.29 -24.44
N THR A 592 -12.60 -0.48 -25.59
CA THR A 592 -13.15 -0.04 -26.91
C THR A 592 -13.63 1.41 -26.90
N GLN A 593 -13.01 2.22 -26.03
CA GLN A 593 -13.37 3.61 -25.84
C GLN A 593 -12.69 4.45 -26.92
N THR A 594 -13.47 5.29 -27.60
CA THR A 594 -12.92 6.23 -28.57
C THR A 594 -12.38 7.46 -27.85
N PHE A 595 -11.15 7.85 -28.15
CA PHE A 595 -10.56 9.13 -27.78
C PHE A 595 -10.52 10.03 -29.02
N GLU A 596 -10.90 11.27 -28.83
CA GLU A 596 -10.80 12.30 -29.85
C GLU A 596 -9.89 13.43 -29.38
N LEU A 597 -8.90 13.77 -30.21
CA LEU A 597 -8.01 14.91 -30.00
C LEU A 597 -8.45 16.06 -30.90
N TRP A 598 -8.66 17.22 -30.31
CA TRP A 598 -9.13 18.41 -31.01
C TRP A 598 -8.16 19.57 -30.81
N ARG A 599 -7.82 20.25 -31.91
CA ARG A 599 -6.98 21.44 -31.93
C ARG A 599 -7.84 22.69 -31.97
N PRO A 600 -7.54 23.77 -31.21
CA PRO A 600 -8.20 25.05 -31.38
C PRO A 600 -7.84 25.64 -32.76
N LYS A 601 -8.85 26.15 -33.47
CA LYS A 601 -8.63 26.93 -34.69
C LYS A 601 -7.99 28.26 -34.34
N ALA A 602 -7.17 28.79 -35.27
CA ALA A 602 -6.67 30.15 -35.12
C ALA A 602 -7.84 31.13 -34.97
N PRO A 603 -7.73 32.15 -34.12
CA PRO A 603 -8.79 33.14 -33.94
C PRO A 603 -9.07 33.94 -35.22
#